data_b01a4f1c16fd43869768f5b72c8cec03
#
_entry.id   b01a4f1c16fd43869768f5b72c8cec03
#
_cell.length_a   1.000
_cell.length_b   1.000
_cell.length_c   1.000
_cell.angle_alpha   90.00
_cell.angle_beta   90.00
_cell.angle_gamma   90.00
#
_symmetry.space_group_name_H-M   'P 1'
#
loop_
_entity.id
_entity.type
_entity.pdbx_description
1 polymer ?
#
loop_
_entity_poly.entity_id
_entity_poly.type
_entity_poly.pdbx_seq_one_letter_code
_entity_poly.pdbx_strand_id
1 'polypeptide(L)'
;MYNAAGRREESLACHLAVRNQLLKNGYREGSILLMVDNNMSVVYLDLGRPEEAIPYLTEALELAKENGLVGPAVAEPTWNLARVYRALGDEEKEDIYLKAAVEGFRECYPPEHPKRIAAEQRLKERQGE
;
A
#
# COMPACT_ATOMS: atom_id res chain seq x y z
N MET A 1 1.38 21.56 21.03
CA MET A 1 2.02 21.63 19.68
C MET A 1 1.88 20.29 18.97
N TYR A 2 1.39 20.32 17.76
CA TYR A 2 1.22 19.15 16.91
C TYR A 2 2.56 18.67 16.38
N ASN A 3 2.89 17.40 16.54
CA ASN A 3 4.01 16.81 15.83
C ASN A 3 3.49 15.89 14.70
N ALA A 4 4.38 15.45 13.82
CA ALA A 4 4.01 14.62 12.68
C ALA A 4 3.39 13.29 13.12
N ALA A 5 3.89 12.68 14.20
CA ALA A 5 3.34 11.43 14.75
C ALA A 5 1.91 11.63 15.26
N GLY A 6 1.62 12.74 15.94
CA GLY A 6 0.28 13.05 16.42
C GLY A 6 -0.72 13.18 15.28
N ARG A 7 -0.35 13.83 14.18
CA ARG A 7 -1.18 13.95 12.98
C ARG A 7 -1.44 12.60 12.32
N ARG A 8 -0.42 11.74 12.28
CA ARG A 8 -0.55 10.39 11.72
C ARG A 8 -1.48 9.53 12.55
N GLU A 9 -1.38 9.61 13.89
CA GLU A 9 -2.30 8.89 14.79
C GLU A 9 -3.75 9.35 14.59
N GLU A 10 -3.99 10.65 14.43
CA GLU A 10 -5.32 11.17 14.13
C GLU A 10 -5.82 10.70 12.78
N SER A 11 -4.95 10.71 11.77
CA SER A 11 -5.28 10.20 10.43
C SER A 11 -5.68 8.74 10.51
N LEU A 12 -4.93 7.94 11.26
CA LEU A 12 -5.23 6.52 11.47
C LEU A 12 -6.59 6.34 12.12
N ALA A 13 -6.90 7.11 13.17
CA ALA A 13 -8.18 7.03 13.86
C ALA A 13 -9.34 7.37 12.90
N CYS A 14 -9.18 8.39 12.06
CA CYS A 14 -10.18 8.75 11.05
C CYS A 14 -10.39 7.64 10.03
N HIS A 15 -9.31 7.05 9.52
CA HIS A 15 -9.40 5.95 8.56
C HIS A 15 -10.05 4.72 9.18
N LEU A 16 -9.73 4.39 10.43
CA LEU A 16 -10.36 3.28 11.15
C LEU A 16 -11.85 3.51 11.33
N ALA A 17 -12.27 4.73 11.67
CA ALA A 17 -13.68 5.07 11.82
C ALA A 17 -14.43 4.89 10.49
N VAL A 18 -13.87 5.38 9.39
CA VAL A 18 -14.45 5.22 8.05
C VAL A 18 -14.53 3.75 7.68
N ARG A 19 -13.44 3.00 7.89
CA ARG A 19 -13.40 1.56 7.60
C ARG A 19 -14.48 0.80 8.37
N ASN A 20 -14.59 1.06 9.67
CA ASN A 20 -15.59 0.41 10.51
C ASN A 20 -17.00 0.71 10.03
N GLN A 21 -17.28 1.95 9.63
CA GLN A 21 -18.58 2.36 9.11
C GLN A 21 -18.90 1.64 7.79
N LEU A 22 -17.92 1.55 6.90
CA LEU A 22 -18.08 0.83 5.62
C LEU A 22 -18.39 -0.65 5.85
N LEU A 23 -17.64 -1.30 6.73
CA LEU A 23 -17.86 -2.71 7.06
C LEU A 23 -19.22 -2.95 7.71
N LYS A 24 -19.61 -2.06 8.63
CA LYS A 24 -20.91 -2.13 9.32
C LYS A 24 -22.05 -2.07 8.30
N ASN A 25 -21.89 -1.27 7.25
CA ASN A 25 -22.91 -1.10 6.20
C ASN A 25 -22.75 -2.12 5.05
N GLY A 26 -21.81 -3.05 5.16
CA GLY A 26 -21.60 -4.08 4.15
C GLY A 26 -20.96 -3.59 2.87
N TYR A 27 -20.26 -2.45 2.88
CA TYR A 27 -19.62 -1.86 1.71
C TYR A 27 -18.29 -2.53 1.40
N ARG A 28 -18.32 -3.60 0.62
CA ARG A 28 -17.10 -4.23 0.09
C ARG A 28 -16.98 -4.03 -1.42
N GLU A 29 -18.00 -3.49 -2.06
CA GLU A 29 -18.00 -3.29 -3.51
C GLU A 29 -17.29 -2.00 -3.90
N GLY A 30 -16.70 -1.99 -5.11
CA GLY A 30 -15.96 -0.84 -5.61
C GLY A 30 -14.58 -0.71 -5.01
N SER A 31 -14.09 0.52 -4.96
CA SER A 31 -12.69 0.79 -4.56
C SER A 31 -12.54 1.54 -3.23
N ILE A 32 -13.65 1.91 -2.60
CA ILE A 32 -13.59 2.79 -1.40
C ILE A 32 -12.88 2.11 -0.23
N LEU A 33 -13.29 0.90 0.14
CA LEU A 33 -12.66 0.17 1.25
C LEU A 33 -11.19 -0.13 0.93
N LEU A 34 -10.89 -0.51 -0.31
CA LEU A 34 -9.53 -0.74 -0.77
C LEU A 34 -8.67 0.51 -0.58
N MET A 35 -9.18 1.68 -0.98
CA MET A 35 -8.46 2.94 -0.84
C MET A 35 -8.19 3.27 0.63
N VAL A 36 -9.16 3.06 1.50
CA VAL A 36 -9.01 3.26 2.94
C VAL A 36 -7.92 2.35 3.50
N ASP A 37 -7.96 1.06 3.16
CA ASP A 37 -6.96 0.08 3.61
C ASP A 37 -5.56 0.45 3.11
N ASN A 38 -5.45 0.83 1.85
CA ASN A 38 -4.16 1.22 1.28
C ASN A 38 -3.60 2.48 1.97
N ASN A 39 -4.45 3.47 2.22
CA ASN A 39 -4.05 4.70 2.92
C ASN A 39 -3.64 4.42 4.36
N MET A 40 -4.34 3.53 5.06
CA MET A 40 -3.98 3.11 6.42
C MET A 40 -2.59 2.48 6.45
N SER A 41 -2.26 1.67 5.46
CA SER A 41 -0.95 1.03 5.39
C SER A 41 0.18 2.07 5.31
N VAL A 42 -0.02 3.14 4.56
CA VAL A 42 0.96 4.22 4.45
C VAL A 42 1.15 4.91 5.81
N VAL A 43 0.05 5.17 6.53
CA VAL A 43 0.13 5.78 7.87
C VAL A 43 0.91 4.87 8.83
N TYR A 44 0.66 3.57 8.83
CA TYR A 44 1.41 2.62 9.66
C TYR A 44 2.91 2.61 9.31
N LEU A 45 3.24 2.64 8.02
CA LEU A 45 4.64 2.75 7.58
C LEU A 45 5.29 4.02 8.12
N ASP A 46 4.59 5.15 7.99
CA ASP A 46 5.10 6.45 8.46
C ASP A 46 5.25 6.51 9.97
N LEU A 47 4.46 5.73 10.72
CA LEU A 47 4.56 5.63 12.18
C LEU A 47 5.64 4.64 12.64
N GLY A 48 6.33 3.97 11.72
CA GLY A 48 7.31 2.95 12.07
C GLY A 48 6.67 1.65 12.58
N ARG A 49 5.46 1.36 12.12
CA ARG A 49 4.67 0.17 12.50
C ARG A 49 4.33 -0.67 11.26
N PRO A 50 5.35 -1.14 10.52
CA PRO A 50 5.12 -1.80 9.22
C PRO A 50 4.32 -3.10 9.33
N GLU A 51 4.50 -3.88 10.40
CA GLU A 51 3.78 -5.16 10.54
C GLU A 51 2.27 -4.97 10.59
N GLU A 52 1.81 -3.86 11.18
CA GLU A 52 0.38 -3.58 11.30
C GLU A 52 -0.26 -3.21 9.96
N ALA A 53 0.54 -2.84 8.96
CA ALA A 53 0.06 -2.55 7.62
C ALA A 53 -0.30 -3.81 6.82
N ILE A 54 0.31 -4.95 7.14
CA ILE A 54 0.16 -6.18 6.33
C ILE A 54 -1.28 -6.64 6.18
N PRO A 55 -2.09 -6.77 7.26
CA PRO A 55 -3.47 -7.23 7.09
C PRO A 55 -4.33 -6.29 6.23
N TYR A 56 -4.09 -4.98 6.30
CA TYR A 56 -4.84 -4.02 5.49
C TYR A 56 -4.45 -4.09 4.02
N LEU A 57 -3.17 -4.29 3.72
CA LEU A 57 -2.71 -4.47 2.34
C LEU A 57 -3.18 -5.80 1.76
N THR A 58 -3.21 -6.86 2.56
CA THR A 58 -3.75 -8.15 2.15
C THR A 58 -5.24 -8.01 1.83
N GLU A 59 -6.01 -7.34 2.67
CA GLU A 59 -7.43 -7.06 2.42
C GLU A 59 -7.61 -6.23 1.16
N ALA A 60 -6.77 -5.21 0.94
CA ALA A 60 -6.84 -4.38 -0.26
C ALA A 60 -6.69 -5.22 -1.53
N LEU A 61 -5.73 -6.15 -1.56
CA LEU A 61 -5.52 -7.03 -2.71
C LEU A 61 -6.68 -8.00 -2.89
N GLU A 62 -7.26 -8.52 -1.80
CA GLU A 62 -8.44 -9.38 -1.86
C GLU A 62 -9.65 -8.62 -2.42
N LEU A 63 -9.84 -7.37 -1.98
CA LEU A 63 -10.92 -6.51 -2.46
C LEU A 63 -10.76 -6.22 -3.96
N ALA A 64 -9.53 -5.97 -4.41
CA ALA A 64 -9.26 -5.77 -5.84
C ALA A 64 -9.68 -6.99 -6.65
N LYS A 65 -9.34 -8.18 -6.16
CA LYS A 65 -9.71 -9.44 -6.81
C LYS A 65 -11.22 -9.65 -6.83
N GLU A 66 -11.88 -9.46 -5.67
CA GLU A 66 -13.34 -9.60 -5.55
C GLU A 66 -14.10 -8.66 -6.49
N ASN A 67 -13.59 -7.46 -6.71
CA ASN A 67 -14.24 -6.42 -7.52
C ASN A 67 -13.73 -6.35 -8.95
N GLY A 68 -12.83 -7.25 -9.35
CA GLY A 68 -12.27 -7.26 -10.71
C GLY A 68 -11.45 -6.02 -11.03
N LEU A 69 -10.85 -5.38 -10.03
CA LEU A 69 -10.05 -4.19 -10.20
C LEU A 69 -8.64 -4.53 -10.67
N VAL A 70 -8.09 -3.67 -11.53
CA VAL A 70 -6.74 -3.84 -12.11
C VAL A 70 -6.00 -2.51 -12.04
N GLY A 71 -4.77 -2.48 -12.53
CA GLY A 71 -3.98 -1.27 -12.59
C GLY A 71 -3.55 -0.77 -11.21
N PRO A 72 -3.72 0.53 -10.91
CA PRO A 72 -3.26 1.10 -9.63
C PRO A 72 -3.89 0.45 -8.40
N ALA A 73 -5.14 -0.05 -8.52
CA ALA A 73 -5.81 -0.73 -7.41
C ALA A 73 -5.05 -1.97 -6.93
N VAL A 74 -4.26 -2.59 -7.80
CA VAL A 74 -3.41 -3.74 -7.47
C VAL A 74 -1.97 -3.30 -7.27
N ALA A 75 -1.44 -2.46 -8.16
CA ALA A 75 -0.04 -2.08 -8.15
C ALA A 75 0.35 -1.26 -6.90
N GLU A 76 -0.50 -0.36 -6.43
CA GLU A 76 -0.17 0.47 -5.28
C GLU A 76 -0.13 -0.32 -3.96
N PRO A 77 -1.11 -1.17 -3.62
CA PRO A 77 -0.95 -2.04 -2.44
C PRO A 77 0.24 -2.98 -2.54
N THR A 78 0.53 -3.48 -3.74
CA THR A 78 1.69 -4.35 -3.98
C THR A 78 3.00 -3.60 -3.68
N TRP A 79 3.11 -2.37 -4.15
CA TRP A 79 4.25 -1.48 -3.86
C TRP A 79 4.38 -1.23 -2.36
N ASN A 80 3.28 -0.96 -1.68
CA ASN A 80 3.29 -0.74 -0.24
C ASN A 80 3.70 -2.01 0.53
N LEU A 81 3.34 -3.21 0.06
CA LEU A 81 3.84 -4.46 0.64
C LEU A 81 5.36 -4.58 0.48
N ALA A 82 5.89 -4.22 -0.67
CA ALA A 82 7.34 -4.18 -0.87
C ALA A 82 8.00 -3.24 0.16
N ARG A 83 7.42 -2.07 0.38
CA ARG A 83 7.92 -1.10 1.37
C ARG A 83 7.85 -1.65 2.80
N VAL A 84 6.79 -2.35 3.13
CA VAL A 84 6.64 -3.02 4.44
C VAL A 84 7.75 -4.03 4.67
N TYR A 85 7.97 -4.92 3.70
CA TYR A 85 8.99 -5.96 3.83
C TYR A 85 10.41 -5.38 3.81
N ARG A 86 10.62 -4.28 3.08
CA ARG A 86 11.87 -3.53 3.17
C ARG A 86 12.11 -3.04 4.61
N ALA A 87 11.10 -2.46 5.24
CA ALA A 87 11.18 -1.97 6.61
C ALA A 87 11.42 -3.10 7.61
N LEU A 88 10.89 -4.29 7.35
CA LEU A 88 11.06 -5.47 8.19
C LEU A 88 12.38 -6.23 7.93
N GLY A 89 13.14 -5.85 6.89
CA GLY A 89 14.38 -6.52 6.54
C GLY A 89 14.20 -7.86 5.85
N ASP A 90 12.99 -8.17 5.35
CA ASP A 90 12.70 -9.40 4.63
C ASP A 90 12.97 -9.19 3.13
N GLU A 91 14.23 -9.40 2.74
CA GLU A 91 14.68 -9.14 1.37
C GLU A 91 14.00 -10.02 0.33
N GLU A 92 13.73 -11.26 0.65
CA GLU A 92 13.08 -12.20 -0.28
C GLU A 92 11.67 -11.73 -0.63
N LYS A 93 10.87 -11.39 0.38
CA LYS A 93 9.51 -10.88 0.16
C LYS A 93 9.52 -9.50 -0.48
N GLU A 94 10.44 -8.64 -0.07
CA GLU A 94 10.60 -7.34 -0.74
C GLU A 94 10.79 -7.53 -2.24
N ASP A 95 11.69 -8.40 -2.65
CA ASP A 95 11.99 -8.62 -4.06
C ASP A 95 10.79 -9.13 -4.84
N ILE A 96 10.01 -10.04 -4.26
CA ILE A 96 8.81 -10.58 -4.90
C ILE A 96 7.79 -9.48 -5.17
N TYR A 97 7.44 -8.71 -4.15
CA TYR A 97 6.44 -7.65 -4.28
C TYR A 97 6.96 -6.46 -5.10
N LEU A 98 8.25 -6.15 -4.99
CA LEU A 98 8.86 -5.06 -5.74
C LEU A 98 8.82 -5.32 -7.25
N LYS A 99 9.18 -6.53 -7.68
CA LYS A 99 9.11 -6.89 -9.10
C LYS A 99 7.70 -6.81 -9.63
N ALA A 100 6.74 -7.31 -8.85
CA ALA A 100 5.32 -7.24 -9.22
C ALA A 100 4.82 -5.80 -9.30
N ALA A 101 5.23 -4.94 -8.36
CA ALA A 101 4.85 -3.52 -8.35
C ALA A 101 5.43 -2.78 -9.55
N VAL A 102 6.71 -3.00 -9.87
CA VAL A 102 7.35 -2.36 -11.03
C VAL A 102 6.63 -2.75 -12.31
N GLU A 103 6.33 -4.03 -12.48
CA GLU A 103 5.59 -4.51 -13.66
C GLU A 103 4.21 -3.85 -13.75
N GLY A 104 3.49 -3.79 -12.63
CA GLY A 104 2.18 -3.15 -12.60
C GLY A 104 2.22 -1.66 -12.90
N PHE A 105 3.21 -0.94 -12.35
CA PHE A 105 3.35 0.49 -12.61
C PHE A 105 3.76 0.78 -14.06
N ARG A 106 4.56 -0.08 -14.67
CA ARG A 106 4.91 0.06 -16.08
C ARG A 106 3.69 -0.07 -16.99
N GLU A 107 2.73 -0.89 -16.59
CA GLU A 107 1.51 -1.08 -17.36
C GLU A 107 0.51 0.07 -17.21
N CYS A 108 0.47 0.73 -16.04
CA CYS A 108 -0.58 1.71 -15.75
C CYS A 108 -0.10 3.15 -15.59
N TYR A 109 1.21 3.39 -15.44
CA TYR A 109 1.76 4.74 -15.27
C TYR A 109 2.83 5.06 -16.29
N PRO A 110 2.91 6.34 -16.73
CA PRO A 110 3.98 6.75 -17.64
C PRO A 110 5.34 6.75 -16.94
N PRO A 111 6.46 6.76 -17.71
CA PRO A 111 7.80 6.71 -17.12
C PRO A 111 8.13 7.82 -16.13
N GLU A 112 7.50 8.97 -16.24
CA GLU A 112 7.72 10.13 -15.37
C GLU A 112 6.87 10.10 -14.08
N HIS A 113 5.99 9.11 -13.91
CA HIS A 113 5.16 9.03 -12.71
C HIS A 113 6.01 8.75 -11.47
N PRO A 114 5.87 9.54 -10.38
CA PRO A 114 6.73 9.43 -9.20
C PRO A 114 6.77 8.04 -8.58
N LYS A 115 5.63 7.35 -8.50
CA LYS A 115 5.56 6.00 -7.91
C LYS A 115 6.29 4.97 -8.76
N ARG A 116 6.16 5.07 -10.09
CA ARG A 116 6.88 4.21 -11.01
C ARG A 116 8.38 4.44 -10.90
N ILE A 117 8.80 5.71 -10.87
CA ILE A 117 10.23 6.08 -10.71
C ILE A 117 10.78 5.50 -9.41
N ALA A 118 10.07 5.66 -8.29
CA ALA A 118 10.50 5.18 -6.99
C ALA A 118 10.66 3.65 -6.99
N ALA A 119 9.70 2.93 -7.55
CA ALA A 119 9.73 1.47 -7.61
C ALA A 119 10.87 0.97 -8.49
N GLU A 120 11.04 1.57 -9.68
CA GLU A 120 12.11 1.20 -10.59
C GLU A 120 13.49 1.49 -9.99
N GLN A 121 13.65 2.62 -9.31
CA GLN A 121 14.88 2.98 -8.62
C GLN A 121 15.22 1.95 -7.53
N ARG A 122 14.25 1.57 -6.74
CA ARG A 122 14.46 0.57 -5.68
C ARG A 122 14.85 -0.80 -6.27
N LEU A 123 14.22 -1.18 -7.37
CA LEU A 123 14.56 -2.43 -8.04
C LEU A 123 16.02 -2.45 -8.51
N LYS A 124 16.49 -1.34 -9.08
CA LYS A 124 17.90 -1.20 -9.47
C LYS A 124 18.83 -1.34 -8.27
N GLU A 125 18.49 -0.69 -7.16
CA GLU A 125 19.28 -0.81 -5.92
C GLU A 125 19.35 -2.26 -5.44
N ARG A 126 18.24 -2.99 -5.49
CA ARG A 126 18.18 -4.39 -5.08
C ARG A 126 18.95 -5.31 -6.02
N GLN A 127 19.06 -4.97 -7.29
CA GLN A 127 19.78 -5.73 -8.30
C GLN A 127 21.27 -5.36 -8.36
N GLY A 128 21.70 -4.37 -7.59
CA GLY A 128 23.07 -3.92 -7.56
C GLY A 128 23.48 -3.04 -8.74
N GLU A 129 22.50 -2.42 -9.37
CA GLU A 129 22.73 -1.54 -10.53
C GLU A 129 22.87 -0.08 -10.19
#